data_3cf913b05b02a1f68d9b2e35d5ba7a94
#
_entry.id   3cf913b05b02a1f68d9b2e35d5ba7a94
#
_cell.length_a   1.000
_cell.length_b   1.000
_cell.length_c   1.000
_cell.angle_alpha   90.00
_cell.angle_beta   90.00
_cell.angle_gamma   90.00
#
_symmetry.space_group_name_H-M   'P 1'
#
loop_
_entity.id
_entity.type
_entity.pdbx_description
1 polymer ?
#
loop_
_entity_poly.entity_id
_entity_poly.type
_entity_poly.pdbx_seq_one_letter_code
_entity_poly.pdbx_strand_id
1 'polypeptide(L)'
;MRLDNERPSDNVQDQRGRGGGGFGFPGGGGGGRINIPMGGGRGGGMSISTIVLLVVAYLALKFIFGIDLLSMMNGGGGGLPIPGNATEYQIPDARTESADAQLPGSGTGQADVTTDAGKDFVARVLGSTERAWSGIFQQMGKEYPEPQLVMFSGFTQSACGMAQSAMGPFYCPRDNKVYIDLSFYQDMKNKLGAPGDFAQAYVIAHEVGHHVQNTFGILDKVMAARMKLSEEEGNALQVRVELQADCFSGIWAKEANARANILEEGDMEEGLNAAAAIGDDRLQKRSQGYVVPESFTHGSSEQRVRWFKTGMQAQSIRDCDTFSTDNL
;
A
#
# COMPACT_ATOMS: atom_id res chain seq x y z
N MET A 1 -4.62 6.47 -19.74
CA MET A 1 -3.25 6.99 -20.05
C MET A 1 -2.60 6.19 -21.19
N ARG A 2 -1.59 6.73 -21.87
CA ARG A 2 -0.93 6.10 -23.01
C ARG A 2 0.50 5.66 -22.64
N LEU A 3 0.77 4.38 -22.69
CA LEU A 3 2.08 3.81 -22.34
C LEU A 3 2.79 3.11 -23.50
N ASP A 4 2.27 3.26 -24.74
CA ASP A 4 2.82 2.58 -25.92
C ASP A 4 4.27 2.97 -26.21
N ASN A 5 4.62 4.23 -25.91
CA ASN A 5 5.97 4.77 -26.06
C ASN A 5 6.87 4.56 -24.84
N GLU A 6 6.34 3.97 -23.76
CA GLU A 6 7.10 3.69 -22.55
C GLU A 6 7.65 2.26 -22.57
N ARG A 7 8.95 2.12 -22.42
CA ARG A 7 9.59 0.80 -22.30
C ARG A 7 9.32 0.24 -20.90
N PRO A 8 8.94 -1.03 -20.78
CA PRO A 8 8.81 -1.66 -19.48
C PRO A 8 10.17 -1.68 -18.75
N SER A 9 10.13 -1.55 -17.43
CA SER A 9 11.29 -1.72 -16.54
C SER A 9 11.61 -3.19 -16.35
N ASP A 10 12.90 -3.50 -16.28
CA ASP A 10 13.40 -4.82 -15.89
C ASP A 10 13.45 -5.00 -14.34
N ASN A 11 13.21 -3.92 -13.58
CA ASN A 11 13.27 -3.90 -12.13
C ASN A 11 11.98 -4.41 -11.44
N VAL A 12 11.12 -5.15 -12.15
CA VAL A 12 9.89 -5.73 -11.61
C VAL A 12 10.10 -7.18 -11.22
N GLN A 13 9.91 -7.48 -9.94
CA GLN A 13 9.92 -8.83 -9.38
C GLN A 13 8.48 -9.33 -9.20
N ASP A 14 8.07 -10.30 -10.00
CA ASP A 14 6.75 -10.92 -9.88
C ASP A 14 6.81 -12.09 -8.89
N GLN A 15 6.21 -11.89 -7.73
CA GLN A 15 6.08 -12.90 -6.68
C GLN A 15 4.63 -13.40 -6.50
N ARG A 16 3.72 -13.00 -7.39
CA ARG A 16 2.34 -13.48 -7.38
C ARG A 16 2.32 -15.00 -7.54
N GLY A 17 1.44 -15.66 -6.80
CA GLY A 17 1.35 -17.13 -6.81
C GLY A 17 2.44 -17.86 -6.01
N ARG A 18 3.42 -17.15 -5.41
CA ARG A 18 4.38 -17.78 -4.48
C ARG A 18 3.87 -17.90 -3.05
N GLY A 19 2.71 -17.34 -2.75
CA GLY A 19 2.04 -17.37 -1.44
C GLY A 19 1.24 -18.64 -1.20
N GLY A 20 1.87 -19.82 -1.22
CA GLY A 20 1.21 -21.10 -0.94
C GLY A 20 2.17 -22.22 -0.55
N GLY A 21 3.45 -21.89 -0.44
CA GLY A 21 4.44 -22.82 0.13
C GLY A 21 4.28 -22.84 1.64
N GLY A 22 3.53 -23.84 2.17
CA GLY A 22 3.54 -24.15 3.58
C GLY A 22 4.97 -24.19 4.10
N PHE A 23 5.17 -23.89 5.36
CA PHE A 23 6.41 -24.09 6.09
C PHE A 23 6.88 -25.55 5.84
N GLY A 24 7.57 -25.75 4.72
CA GLY A 24 8.32 -26.96 4.46
C GLY A 24 9.50 -26.94 5.40
N PHE A 25 9.42 -27.66 6.48
CA PHE A 25 10.62 -28.07 7.21
C PHE A 25 11.61 -28.66 6.19
N PRO A 26 12.89 -28.24 6.15
CA PRO A 26 13.87 -28.91 5.33
C PRO A 26 14.15 -30.27 5.97
N GLY A 27 13.47 -31.31 5.50
CA GLY A 27 13.55 -32.64 6.03
C GLY A 27 13.03 -33.68 5.04
N GLY A 28 13.92 -34.14 4.16
CA GLY A 28 14.04 -35.53 3.76
C GLY A 28 12.93 -36.10 2.89
N GLY A 29 13.24 -36.25 1.58
CA GLY A 29 12.68 -37.31 0.78
C GLY A 29 13.03 -38.66 1.40
N GLY A 30 12.00 -39.53 1.57
CA GLY A 30 12.19 -40.89 1.99
C GLY A 30 10.97 -41.38 2.79
N GLY A 31 10.13 -42.21 2.18
CA GLY A 31 9.01 -42.88 2.84
C GLY A 31 9.49 -43.78 3.99
N GLY A 32 9.53 -43.26 5.18
CA GLY A 32 9.78 -43.98 6.40
C GLY A 32 8.59 -43.78 7.35
N ARG A 33 7.86 -44.83 7.65
CA ARG A 33 6.89 -44.87 8.74
C ARG A 33 7.61 -44.50 10.03
N ILE A 34 7.34 -43.33 10.61
CA ILE A 34 7.83 -43.01 11.94
C ILE A 34 6.98 -43.79 12.94
N ASN A 35 7.54 -44.89 13.43
CA ASN A 35 7.08 -45.54 14.64
C ASN A 35 7.49 -44.67 15.82
N ILE A 36 6.54 -43.99 16.45
CA ILE A 36 6.77 -43.31 17.71
C ILE A 36 6.73 -44.38 18.80
N PRO A 37 7.86 -44.69 19.48
CA PRO A 37 7.82 -45.58 20.62
C PRO A 37 7.14 -44.83 21.78
N MET A 38 5.97 -45.28 22.15
CA MET A 38 5.23 -44.82 23.32
C MET A 38 5.91 -45.44 24.55
N GLY A 39 7.05 -44.81 24.93
CA GLY A 39 7.74 -45.14 26.17
C GLY A 39 7.11 -44.34 27.32
N GLY A 40 6.47 -45.06 28.23
CA GLY A 40 5.97 -44.50 29.49
C GLY A 40 7.12 -43.94 30.35
N GLY A 41 7.07 -42.65 30.66
CA GLY A 41 8.01 -41.98 31.53
C GLY A 41 7.32 -40.83 32.26
N ARG A 42 7.00 -41.03 33.50
CA ARG A 42 6.73 -40.13 34.63
C ARG A 42 6.44 -38.68 34.33
N GLY A 43 5.23 -38.26 34.73
CA GLY A 43 4.72 -36.88 34.71
C GLY A 43 5.65 -35.86 35.30
N GLY A 44 6.20 -35.01 34.42
CA GLY A 44 6.70 -33.69 34.76
C GLY A 44 5.55 -32.70 34.61
N GLY A 45 4.76 -32.53 35.66
CA GLY A 45 3.75 -31.45 35.71
C GLY A 45 4.45 -30.11 35.51
N MET A 46 3.91 -29.25 34.63
CA MET A 46 4.36 -27.87 34.51
C MET A 46 4.33 -27.26 35.90
N SER A 47 5.39 -26.54 36.29
CA SER A 47 5.44 -25.92 37.58
C SER A 47 4.33 -24.87 37.71
N ILE A 48 3.77 -24.72 38.91
CA ILE A 48 2.71 -23.74 39.17
C ILE A 48 3.14 -22.36 38.69
N SER A 49 4.43 -22.00 38.83
CA SER A 49 4.99 -20.74 38.31
C SER A 49 4.91 -20.61 36.81
N THR A 50 5.09 -21.69 36.05
CA THR A 50 4.95 -21.68 34.58
C THR A 50 3.49 -21.50 34.16
N ILE A 51 2.57 -22.15 34.89
CA ILE A 51 1.12 -22.01 34.65
C ILE A 51 0.67 -20.59 34.94
N VAL A 52 1.10 -20.00 36.06
CA VAL A 52 0.79 -18.62 36.42
C VAL A 52 1.33 -17.64 35.37
N LEU A 53 2.55 -17.85 34.87
CA LEU A 53 3.16 -16.98 33.87
C LEU A 53 2.40 -17.05 32.53
N LEU A 54 1.96 -18.23 32.13
CA LEU A 54 1.13 -18.42 30.92
C LEU A 54 -0.25 -17.79 31.06
N VAL A 55 -0.88 -17.89 32.24
CA VAL A 55 -2.17 -17.27 32.53
C VAL A 55 -2.03 -15.74 32.52
N VAL A 56 -0.99 -15.19 33.14
CA VAL A 56 -0.74 -13.73 33.11
C VAL A 56 -0.48 -13.24 31.68
N ALA A 57 0.32 -13.96 30.91
CA ALA A 57 0.56 -13.64 29.50
C ALA A 57 -0.74 -13.69 28.67
N TYR A 58 -1.58 -14.71 28.88
CA TYR A 58 -2.89 -14.81 28.24
C TYR A 58 -3.83 -13.66 28.61
N LEU A 59 -3.90 -13.33 29.91
CA LEU A 59 -4.73 -12.20 30.37
C LEU A 59 -4.22 -10.86 29.82
N ALA A 60 -2.92 -10.65 29.74
CA ALA A 60 -2.33 -9.48 29.13
C ALA A 60 -2.69 -9.38 27.63
N LEU A 61 -2.58 -10.47 26.87
CA LEU A 61 -3.00 -10.51 25.48
C LEU A 61 -4.50 -10.24 25.30
N LYS A 62 -5.32 -10.78 26.17
CA LYS A 62 -6.78 -10.60 26.13
C LYS A 62 -7.22 -9.18 26.50
N PHE A 63 -6.68 -8.61 27.59
CA PHE A 63 -7.15 -7.33 28.10
C PHE A 63 -6.41 -6.11 27.53
N ILE A 64 -5.17 -6.26 27.08
CA ILE A 64 -4.38 -5.16 26.49
C ILE A 64 -4.53 -5.13 24.95
N PHE A 65 -4.57 -6.30 24.30
CA PHE A 65 -4.61 -6.42 22.85
C PHE A 65 -5.93 -6.97 22.29
N GLY A 66 -6.90 -7.32 23.13
CA GLY A 66 -8.19 -7.86 22.71
C GLY A 66 -8.13 -9.24 22.05
N ILE A 67 -7.00 -9.98 22.16
CA ILE A 67 -6.76 -11.26 21.48
C ILE A 67 -7.18 -12.41 22.41
N ASP A 68 -8.25 -13.13 22.06
CA ASP A 68 -8.68 -14.35 22.77
C ASP A 68 -8.11 -15.61 22.13
N LEU A 69 -6.94 -16.05 22.63
CA LEU A 69 -6.22 -17.21 22.10
C LEU A 69 -7.01 -18.52 22.28
N LEU A 70 -7.89 -18.60 23.29
CA LEU A 70 -8.71 -19.80 23.55
C LEU A 70 -9.80 -19.97 22.46
N SER A 71 -10.37 -18.87 21.99
CA SER A 71 -11.35 -18.91 20.90
C SER A 71 -10.73 -19.31 19.57
N MET A 72 -9.46 -18.97 19.34
CA MET A 72 -8.71 -19.36 18.14
C MET A 72 -8.32 -20.86 18.14
N MET A 73 -8.11 -21.46 19.31
CA MET A 73 -7.74 -22.88 19.40
C MET A 73 -8.94 -23.83 19.34
N ASN A 74 -10.16 -23.37 19.55
CA ASN A 74 -11.36 -24.22 19.65
C ASN A 74 -12.17 -24.30 18.36
N GLY A 75 -11.55 -24.07 17.18
CA GLY A 75 -12.01 -24.49 15.85
C GLY A 75 -13.48 -24.20 15.50
N GLY A 76 -14.04 -23.07 15.92
CA GLY A 76 -15.38 -22.65 15.54
C GLY A 76 -15.34 -21.26 14.92
N GLY A 77 -15.69 -21.14 13.62
CA GLY A 77 -15.81 -19.88 12.93
C GLY A 77 -16.74 -18.93 13.69
N GLY A 78 -16.19 -17.87 14.24
CA GLY A 78 -16.93 -16.83 14.93
C GLY A 78 -16.26 -15.49 14.71
N GLY A 79 -16.95 -14.62 13.97
CA GLY A 79 -16.55 -13.25 13.76
C GLY A 79 -16.38 -12.50 15.08
N LEU A 80 -15.57 -11.46 15.05
CA LEU A 80 -15.34 -10.55 16.16
C LEU A 80 -16.66 -10.00 16.73
N PRO A 81 -16.87 -9.95 18.04
CA PRO A 81 -18.07 -9.37 18.63
C PRO A 81 -18.02 -7.85 18.47
N ILE A 82 -18.92 -7.32 17.66
CA ILE A 82 -19.24 -5.89 17.62
C ILE A 82 -20.32 -5.65 18.70
N PRO A 83 -20.12 -4.78 19.68
CA PRO A 83 -21.18 -4.38 20.59
C PRO A 83 -22.07 -3.31 19.95
N GLY A 84 -23.34 -3.60 19.75
CA GLY A 84 -24.33 -2.59 19.39
C GLY A 84 -25.43 -3.10 18.48
N ASN A 85 -26.64 -3.16 19.02
CA ASN A 85 -27.94 -3.45 18.44
C ASN A 85 -28.07 -3.24 16.94
N ALA A 86 -28.17 -4.35 16.19
CA ALA A 86 -28.63 -4.34 14.83
C ALA A 86 -30.08 -4.80 14.80
N THR A 87 -30.99 -3.89 14.53
CA THR A 87 -32.32 -4.20 14.02
C THR A 87 -32.16 -4.79 12.62
N GLU A 88 -32.67 -5.98 12.47
CA GLU A 88 -32.76 -6.79 11.26
C GLU A 88 -33.46 -5.99 10.15
N TYR A 89 -32.71 -5.62 9.10
CA TYR A 89 -33.28 -5.10 7.86
C TYR A 89 -33.31 -6.24 6.83
N GLN A 90 -34.47 -6.76 6.55
CA GLN A 90 -34.74 -7.69 5.45
C GLN A 90 -34.63 -6.94 4.12
N ILE A 91 -33.74 -7.43 3.25
CA ILE A 91 -33.61 -6.98 1.86
C ILE A 91 -34.66 -7.73 1.04
N PRO A 92 -35.56 -7.07 0.29
CA PRO A 92 -36.47 -7.73 -0.64
C PRO A 92 -35.69 -8.25 -1.86
N ASP A 93 -35.93 -9.49 -2.24
CA ASP A 93 -35.54 -10.10 -3.50
C ASP A 93 -36.03 -9.26 -4.69
N ALA A 94 -35.12 -8.70 -5.46
CA ALA A 94 -35.43 -8.17 -6.78
C ALA A 94 -34.91 -9.15 -7.85
N ARG A 95 -35.83 -9.91 -8.40
CA ARG A 95 -35.65 -10.72 -9.60
C ARG A 95 -35.36 -9.81 -10.80
N THR A 96 -34.32 -10.20 -11.49
CA THR A 96 -34.05 -10.14 -12.95
C THR A 96 -35.08 -9.43 -13.83
N GLU A 97 -34.63 -8.36 -14.48
CA GLU A 97 -35.01 -8.12 -15.89
C GLU A 97 -33.74 -7.60 -16.64
N SER A 98 -33.38 -8.38 -17.65
CA SER A 98 -32.36 -8.06 -18.61
C SER A 98 -32.85 -6.95 -19.52
N ALA A 99 -32.17 -5.83 -19.58
CA ALA A 99 -32.30 -4.89 -20.67
C ALA A 99 -30.91 -4.55 -21.18
N ASP A 100 -30.54 -5.22 -22.27
CA ASP A 100 -29.42 -4.84 -23.14
C ASP A 100 -29.69 -3.43 -23.68
N ALA A 101 -28.93 -2.46 -23.14
CA ALA A 101 -28.75 -1.17 -23.79
C ALA A 101 -27.24 -0.98 -24.03
N GLN A 102 -26.81 -1.44 -25.19
CA GLN A 102 -25.48 -1.19 -25.73
C GLN A 102 -25.36 0.31 -26.05
N LEU A 103 -24.60 1.05 -25.24
CA LEU A 103 -24.06 2.35 -25.61
C LEU A 103 -22.74 2.15 -26.34
N PRO A 104 -22.55 2.74 -27.52
CA PRO A 104 -21.29 2.57 -28.27
C PRO A 104 -20.21 3.50 -27.71
N GLY A 105 -19.07 2.91 -27.34
CA GLY A 105 -17.76 3.51 -27.45
C GLY A 105 -17.33 4.45 -26.33
N SER A 106 -16.88 3.90 -25.22
CA SER A 106 -15.71 4.43 -24.51
C SER A 106 -14.84 3.23 -24.13
N GLY A 107 -13.82 2.99 -24.95
CA GLY A 107 -12.82 1.98 -24.69
C GLY A 107 -11.92 2.45 -23.55
N THR A 108 -12.39 2.35 -22.32
CA THR A 108 -11.51 2.37 -21.15
C THR A 108 -10.90 0.97 -21.06
N GLY A 109 -9.77 0.78 -21.73
CA GLY A 109 -8.96 -0.42 -21.64
C GLY A 109 -8.37 -0.57 -20.24
N GLN A 110 -9.21 -0.95 -19.29
CA GLN A 110 -8.75 -1.35 -17.97
C GLN A 110 -8.12 -2.73 -18.11
N ALA A 111 -6.79 -2.78 -18.16
CA ALA A 111 -6.06 -4.04 -18.13
C ALA A 111 -6.53 -4.83 -16.90
N ASP A 112 -6.90 -6.09 -17.09
CA ASP A 112 -7.18 -6.99 -15.97
C ASP A 112 -5.87 -7.17 -15.19
N VAL A 113 -5.77 -6.48 -14.06
CA VAL A 113 -4.54 -6.33 -13.27
C VAL A 113 -4.02 -7.64 -12.67
N THR A 114 -4.77 -8.72 -12.77
CA THR A 114 -4.33 -10.06 -12.32
C THR A 114 -3.56 -10.81 -13.40
N THR A 115 -3.51 -10.31 -14.63
CA THR A 115 -2.94 -10.94 -15.83
C THR A 115 -1.53 -10.40 -16.15
N ASP A 116 -0.93 -10.95 -17.21
CA ASP A 116 0.32 -10.43 -17.81
C ASP A 116 0.19 -8.97 -18.26
N ALA A 117 -1.01 -8.54 -18.65
CA ALA A 117 -1.30 -7.15 -18.99
C ALA A 117 -1.13 -6.20 -17.77
N GLY A 118 -1.56 -6.64 -16.58
CA GLY A 118 -1.32 -5.86 -15.33
C GLY A 118 0.17 -5.76 -15.00
N LYS A 119 0.94 -6.82 -15.22
CA LYS A 119 2.40 -6.78 -15.07
C LYS A 119 3.06 -5.83 -16.06
N ASP A 120 2.68 -5.90 -17.35
CA ASP A 120 3.22 -5.00 -18.39
C ASP A 120 2.89 -3.54 -18.06
N PHE A 121 1.67 -3.24 -17.61
CA PHE A 121 1.27 -1.92 -17.16
C PHE A 121 2.17 -1.41 -16.02
N VAL A 122 2.33 -2.19 -14.95
CA VAL A 122 3.19 -1.83 -13.80
C VAL A 122 4.63 -1.61 -14.25
N ALA A 123 5.17 -2.49 -15.10
CA ALA A 123 6.54 -2.37 -15.59
C ALA A 123 6.74 -1.12 -16.46
N ARG A 124 5.75 -0.75 -17.30
CA ARG A 124 5.83 0.49 -18.11
C ARG A 124 5.72 1.74 -17.25
N VAL A 125 4.85 1.75 -16.26
CA VAL A 125 4.76 2.88 -15.31
C VAL A 125 6.07 3.03 -14.53
N LEU A 126 6.62 1.93 -13.99
CA LEU A 126 7.92 1.98 -13.30
C LEU A 126 9.02 2.48 -14.23
N GLY A 127 9.14 1.94 -15.45
CA GLY A 127 10.12 2.39 -16.43
C GLY A 127 9.93 3.86 -16.84
N SER A 128 8.69 4.37 -16.84
CA SER A 128 8.40 5.78 -17.04
C SER A 128 8.93 6.64 -15.88
N THR A 129 8.76 6.19 -14.62
CA THR A 129 9.30 6.89 -13.45
C THR A 129 10.83 6.89 -13.44
N GLU A 130 11.46 5.75 -13.76
CA GLU A 130 12.92 5.63 -13.87
C GLU A 130 13.50 6.65 -14.84
N ARG A 131 12.94 6.76 -16.04
CA ARG A 131 13.41 7.72 -17.05
C ARG A 131 13.21 9.16 -16.66
N ALA A 132 12.10 9.49 -16.03
CA ALA A 132 11.85 10.84 -15.53
C ALA A 132 12.87 11.23 -14.44
N TRP A 133 13.05 10.38 -13.45
CA TRP A 133 13.96 10.66 -12.35
C TRP A 133 15.43 10.59 -12.78
N SER A 134 15.82 9.67 -13.64
CA SER A 134 17.18 9.64 -14.22
C SER A 134 17.52 10.94 -14.92
N GLY A 135 16.58 11.51 -15.70
CA GLY A 135 16.77 12.82 -16.33
C GLY A 135 16.95 13.96 -15.33
N ILE A 136 16.13 14.00 -14.29
CA ILE A 136 16.21 15.02 -13.23
C ILE A 136 17.54 14.90 -12.45
N PHE A 137 17.93 13.69 -12.05
CA PHE A 137 19.18 13.46 -11.33
C PHE A 137 20.40 13.80 -12.19
N GLN A 138 20.37 13.48 -13.49
CA GLN A 138 21.42 13.85 -14.43
C GLN A 138 21.60 15.39 -14.54
N GLN A 139 20.51 16.13 -14.56
CA GLN A 139 20.55 17.62 -14.54
C GLN A 139 21.19 18.16 -13.25
N MET A 140 21.11 17.42 -12.15
CA MET A 140 21.76 17.74 -10.88
C MET A 140 23.21 17.20 -10.79
N GLY A 141 23.74 16.57 -11.85
CA GLY A 141 25.06 15.93 -11.85
C GLY A 141 25.14 14.70 -10.94
N LYS A 142 24.03 13.99 -10.74
CA LYS A 142 23.91 12.79 -9.89
C LYS A 142 23.43 11.60 -10.71
N GLU A 143 23.74 10.41 -10.22
CA GLU A 143 23.15 9.16 -10.69
C GLU A 143 21.89 8.85 -9.89
N TYR A 144 20.85 8.35 -10.59
CA TYR A 144 19.62 7.90 -9.97
C TYR A 144 19.72 6.40 -9.67
N PRO A 145 19.71 5.97 -8.41
CA PRO A 145 19.58 4.56 -8.06
C PRO A 145 18.14 4.11 -8.28
N GLU A 146 17.90 3.30 -9.29
CA GLU A 146 16.55 2.84 -9.62
C GLU A 146 15.98 1.91 -8.54
N PRO A 147 14.71 2.05 -8.15
CA PRO A 147 14.07 1.16 -7.19
C PRO A 147 13.69 -0.16 -7.85
N GLN A 148 13.58 -1.23 -7.06
CA GLN A 148 12.90 -2.44 -7.49
C GLN A 148 11.42 -2.38 -7.09
N LEU A 149 10.54 -2.99 -7.90
CA LEU A 149 9.14 -3.15 -7.57
C LEU A 149 8.79 -4.63 -7.45
N VAL A 150 8.19 -5.01 -6.32
CA VAL A 150 7.74 -6.37 -6.02
C VAL A 150 6.22 -6.42 -6.13
N MET A 151 5.71 -7.20 -7.10
CA MET A 151 4.30 -7.55 -7.16
C MET A 151 4.07 -8.82 -6.34
N PHE A 152 3.10 -8.80 -5.45
CA PHE A 152 2.75 -9.94 -4.61
C PHE A 152 1.23 -10.16 -4.57
N SER A 153 0.80 -11.23 -3.91
CA SER A 153 -0.62 -11.50 -3.64
C SER A 153 -0.79 -11.95 -2.19
N GLY A 154 -1.69 -11.29 -1.48
CA GLY A 154 -2.04 -11.60 -0.10
C GLY A 154 -1.04 -11.08 0.91
N PHE A 155 0.16 -11.65 0.96
CA PHE A 155 1.23 -11.23 1.87
C PHE A 155 2.61 -11.41 1.24
N THR A 156 3.57 -10.62 1.73
CA THR A 156 4.98 -10.70 1.34
C THR A 156 5.89 -10.31 2.50
N GLN A 157 7.16 -10.72 2.42
CA GLN A 157 8.19 -10.33 3.37
C GLN A 157 9.06 -9.24 2.75
N SER A 158 9.19 -8.10 3.44
CA SER A 158 10.14 -7.04 3.11
C SER A 158 11.19 -6.89 4.20
N ALA A 159 12.25 -6.09 3.96
CA ALA A 159 13.20 -5.72 5.02
C ALA A 159 12.57 -4.81 6.10
N CYS A 160 11.39 -4.23 5.82
CA CYS A 160 10.63 -3.43 6.77
C CYS A 160 9.64 -4.27 7.62
N GLY A 161 9.52 -5.56 7.33
CA GLY A 161 8.64 -6.50 8.02
C GLY A 161 7.70 -7.22 7.06
N MET A 162 6.78 -8.00 7.64
CA MET A 162 5.74 -8.68 6.88
C MET A 162 4.68 -7.65 6.46
N ALA A 163 4.28 -7.68 5.19
CA ALA A 163 3.24 -6.86 4.63
C ALA A 163 2.07 -7.71 4.13
N GLN A 164 0.86 -7.15 4.23
CA GLN A 164 -0.38 -7.75 3.76
C GLN A 164 -1.06 -6.82 2.76
N SER A 165 -1.81 -7.38 1.81
CA SER A 165 -2.56 -6.61 0.80
C SER A 165 -3.44 -5.52 1.40
N ALA A 166 -4.00 -5.76 2.59
CA ALA A 166 -4.84 -4.80 3.31
C ALA A 166 -4.11 -3.50 3.73
N MET A 167 -2.77 -3.50 3.74
CA MET A 167 -1.96 -2.32 4.05
C MET A 167 -1.84 -1.37 2.86
N GLY A 168 -2.24 -1.80 1.65
CA GLY A 168 -2.00 -1.08 0.41
C GLY A 168 -0.56 -1.20 -0.10
N PRO A 169 -0.24 -0.51 -1.21
CA PRO A 169 1.12 -0.34 -1.70
C PRO A 169 2.00 0.39 -0.69
N PHE A 170 3.30 0.13 -0.71
CA PHE A 170 4.25 0.82 0.15
C PHE A 170 5.67 0.75 -0.39
N TYR A 171 6.48 1.73 -0.01
CA TYR A 171 7.93 1.72 -0.20
C TYR A 171 8.64 1.30 1.09
N CYS A 172 9.63 0.41 0.98
CA CYS A 172 10.48 0.03 2.10
C CYS A 172 11.89 0.65 1.95
N PRO A 173 12.28 1.63 2.80
CA PRO A 173 13.58 2.29 2.69
C PRO A 173 14.77 1.38 2.99
N ARG A 174 14.56 0.26 3.72
CA ARG A 174 15.65 -0.64 4.11
C ARG A 174 16.14 -1.53 2.98
N ASP A 175 15.29 -1.82 1.98
CA ASP A 175 15.66 -2.64 0.82
C ASP A 175 15.49 -1.90 -0.52
N ASN A 176 15.08 -0.63 -0.48
CA ASN A 176 14.86 0.23 -1.65
C ASN A 176 13.82 -0.36 -2.64
N LYS A 177 12.76 -0.96 -2.11
CA LYS A 177 11.74 -1.61 -2.93
C LYS A 177 10.36 -1.01 -2.73
N VAL A 178 9.64 -0.90 -3.82
CA VAL A 178 8.19 -0.68 -3.86
C VAL A 178 7.50 -2.03 -3.81
N TYR A 179 6.46 -2.16 -3.02
CA TYR A 179 5.65 -3.37 -2.88
C TYR A 179 4.20 -3.08 -3.25
N ILE A 180 3.61 -3.91 -4.11
CA ILE A 180 2.23 -3.74 -4.53
C ILE A 180 1.52 -5.08 -4.69
N ASP A 181 0.33 -5.19 -4.10
CA ASP A 181 -0.65 -6.20 -4.46
C ASP A 181 -1.64 -5.58 -5.44
N LEU A 182 -1.75 -6.17 -6.62
CA LEU A 182 -2.62 -5.61 -7.67
C LEU A 182 -4.12 -5.65 -7.30
N SER A 183 -4.52 -6.41 -6.28
CA SER A 183 -5.88 -6.35 -5.74
C SER A 183 -6.24 -4.98 -5.18
N PHE A 184 -5.25 -4.17 -4.77
CA PHE A 184 -5.45 -2.79 -4.33
C PHE A 184 -6.10 -1.92 -5.41
N TYR A 185 -5.82 -2.16 -6.68
CA TYR A 185 -6.45 -1.44 -7.78
C TYR A 185 -7.96 -1.70 -7.89
N GLN A 186 -8.38 -2.93 -7.53
CA GLN A 186 -9.80 -3.24 -7.42
C GLN A 186 -10.43 -2.51 -6.22
N ASP A 187 -9.71 -2.40 -5.12
CA ASP A 187 -10.14 -1.64 -3.96
C ASP A 187 -10.23 -0.14 -4.25
N MET A 188 -9.28 0.43 -5.00
CA MET A 188 -9.35 1.81 -5.47
C MET A 188 -10.65 2.07 -6.25
N LYS A 189 -10.98 1.19 -7.19
CA LYS A 189 -12.20 1.30 -7.98
C LYS A 189 -13.46 1.11 -7.15
N ASN A 190 -13.53 0.00 -6.41
CA ASN A 190 -14.79 -0.47 -5.82
C ASN A 190 -15.08 0.15 -4.45
N LYS A 191 -14.03 0.42 -3.66
CA LYS A 191 -14.16 0.91 -2.29
C LYS A 191 -13.79 2.40 -2.16
N LEU A 192 -12.79 2.87 -2.91
CA LEU A 192 -12.30 4.24 -2.79
C LEU A 192 -12.94 5.21 -3.80
N GLY A 193 -13.58 4.69 -4.85
CA GLY A 193 -14.21 5.53 -5.88
C GLY A 193 -13.19 6.27 -6.75
N ALA A 194 -12.00 5.71 -6.90
CA ALA A 194 -10.90 6.22 -7.71
C ALA A 194 -10.51 5.20 -8.80
N PRO A 195 -11.37 4.96 -9.80
CA PRO A 195 -11.05 4.12 -10.94
C PRO A 195 -10.08 4.85 -11.88
N GLY A 196 -9.49 4.10 -12.80
CA GLY A 196 -8.70 4.62 -13.90
C GLY A 196 -7.28 4.10 -13.90
N ASP A 197 -6.66 4.11 -15.08
CA ASP A 197 -5.29 3.63 -15.23
C ASP A 197 -4.28 4.68 -14.75
N PHE A 198 -4.56 5.96 -14.93
CA PHE A 198 -3.71 7.00 -14.39
C PHE A 198 -3.80 7.08 -12.85
N ALA A 199 -4.95 6.75 -12.25
CA ALA A 199 -5.07 6.59 -10.79
C ALA A 199 -4.14 5.49 -10.26
N GLN A 200 -4.03 4.37 -10.97
CA GLN A 200 -3.10 3.27 -10.65
C GLN A 200 -1.64 3.69 -10.82
N ALA A 201 -1.32 4.41 -11.90
CA ALA A 201 0.01 4.91 -12.18
C ALA A 201 0.47 5.95 -11.13
N TYR A 202 -0.45 6.83 -10.69
CA TYR A 202 -0.19 7.79 -9.61
C TYR A 202 0.28 7.08 -8.33
N VAL A 203 -0.35 5.97 -7.94
CA VAL A 203 0.06 5.22 -6.73
C VAL A 203 1.50 4.72 -6.85
N ILE A 204 1.87 4.11 -8.00
CA ILE A 204 3.25 3.66 -8.23
C ILE A 204 4.22 4.85 -8.17
N ALA A 205 3.87 5.97 -8.79
CA ALA A 205 4.70 7.16 -8.80
C ALA A 205 4.85 7.79 -7.40
N HIS A 206 3.83 7.70 -6.55
CA HIS A 206 3.88 8.12 -5.16
C HIS A 206 4.89 7.28 -4.36
N GLU A 207 4.83 5.95 -4.47
CA GLU A 207 5.81 5.06 -3.82
C GLU A 207 7.24 5.28 -4.33
N VAL A 208 7.40 5.56 -5.63
CA VAL A 208 8.70 5.99 -6.18
C VAL A 208 9.10 7.36 -5.63
N GLY A 209 8.15 8.26 -5.32
CA GLY A 209 8.40 9.50 -4.60
C GLY A 209 9.09 9.27 -3.24
N HIS A 210 8.64 8.27 -2.48
CA HIS A 210 9.32 7.87 -1.24
C HIS A 210 10.74 7.33 -1.49
N HIS A 211 10.95 6.61 -2.60
CA HIS A 211 12.29 6.19 -2.98
C HIS A 211 13.21 7.39 -3.28
N VAL A 212 12.71 8.40 -3.97
CA VAL A 212 13.46 9.65 -4.21
C VAL A 212 13.78 10.35 -2.89
N GLN A 213 12.82 10.44 -1.97
CA GLN A 213 13.07 10.99 -0.62
C GLN A 213 14.17 10.23 0.12
N ASN A 214 14.13 8.88 0.05
CA ASN A 214 15.15 8.03 0.66
C ASN A 214 16.54 8.31 0.06
N THR A 215 16.62 8.42 -1.26
CA THR A 215 17.86 8.74 -1.99
C THR A 215 18.46 10.10 -1.58
N PHE A 216 17.60 11.07 -1.23
CA PHE A 216 18.02 12.37 -0.69
C PHE A 216 18.29 12.34 0.83
N GLY A 217 18.11 11.21 1.51
CA GLY A 217 18.28 11.05 2.95
C GLY A 217 17.22 11.81 3.77
N ILE A 218 16.07 12.12 3.17
CA ILE A 218 14.96 12.81 3.84
C ILE A 218 14.31 11.87 4.86
N LEU A 219 14.06 10.60 4.47
CA LEU A 219 13.37 9.64 5.34
C LEU A 219 14.16 9.35 6.62
N ASP A 220 15.49 9.21 6.54
CA ASP A 220 16.35 9.01 7.72
C ASP A 220 16.29 10.20 8.69
N LYS A 221 16.31 11.42 8.15
CA LYS A 221 16.22 12.65 8.96
C LYS A 221 14.85 12.75 9.64
N VAL A 222 13.78 12.43 8.92
CA VAL A 222 12.42 12.44 9.47
C VAL A 222 12.28 11.37 10.55
N MET A 223 12.76 10.15 10.33
CA MET A 223 12.74 9.09 11.33
C MET A 223 13.48 9.48 12.59
N ALA A 224 14.68 10.04 12.46
CA ALA A 224 15.47 10.52 13.60
C ALA A 224 14.82 11.68 14.36
N ALA A 225 14.09 12.55 13.67
CA ALA A 225 13.33 13.63 14.30
C ALA A 225 12.12 13.09 15.05
N ARG A 226 11.33 12.22 14.43
CA ARG A 226 10.11 11.63 15.02
C ARG A 226 10.36 10.90 16.34
N MET A 227 11.54 10.27 16.51
CA MET A 227 11.90 9.62 17.78
C MET A 227 12.00 10.58 18.96
N LYS A 228 12.01 11.90 18.74
CA LYS A 228 12.18 12.94 19.78
C LYS A 228 10.93 13.81 19.95
N LEU A 229 9.92 13.58 19.15
CA LEU A 229 8.69 14.36 19.08
C LEU A 229 7.55 13.61 19.79
N SER A 230 6.48 14.33 20.13
CA SER A 230 5.20 13.73 20.47
C SER A 230 4.59 12.98 19.29
N GLU A 231 3.60 12.14 19.51
CA GLU A 231 2.91 11.42 18.45
C GLU A 231 2.28 12.39 17.43
N GLU A 232 1.59 13.44 17.92
CA GLU A 232 0.96 14.46 17.07
C GLU A 232 1.99 15.19 16.20
N GLU A 233 3.09 15.66 16.78
CA GLU A 233 4.17 16.31 16.04
C GLU A 233 4.83 15.35 15.04
N GLY A 234 5.01 14.09 15.44
CA GLY A 234 5.54 13.05 14.57
C GLY A 234 4.61 12.73 13.40
N ASN A 235 3.30 12.75 13.61
CA ASN A 235 2.28 12.59 12.58
C ASN A 235 2.28 13.78 11.62
N ALA A 236 2.33 15.01 12.14
CA ALA A 236 2.43 16.22 11.33
C ALA A 236 3.70 16.21 10.44
N LEU A 237 4.81 15.69 10.95
CA LEU A 237 6.03 15.53 10.17
C LEU A 237 5.89 14.45 9.09
N GLN A 238 5.18 13.35 9.39
CA GLN A 238 4.87 12.30 8.40
C GLN A 238 3.98 12.84 7.28
N VAL A 239 2.96 13.63 7.59
CA VAL A 239 2.12 14.29 6.57
C VAL A 239 2.99 15.07 5.56
N ARG A 240 4.02 15.76 6.01
CA ARG A 240 4.93 16.48 5.11
C ARG A 240 5.70 15.55 4.16
N VAL A 241 6.08 14.37 4.63
CA VAL A 241 6.69 13.31 3.80
C VAL A 241 5.71 12.86 2.71
N GLU A 242 4.48 12.56 3.08
CA GLU A 242 3.45 12.09 2.15
C GLU A 242 3.12 13.13 1.06
N LEU A 243 2.92 14.38 1.49
CA LEU A 243 2.62 15.48 0.57
C LEU A 243 3.78 15.77 -0.40
N GLN A 244 5.02 15.59 0.05
CA GLN A 244 6.18 15.68 -0.84
C GLN A 244 6.22 14.53 -1.85
N ALA A 245 5.84 13.31 -1.46
CA ALA A 245 5.71 12.18 -2.38
C ALA A 245 4.60 12.42 -3.42
N ASP A 246 3.48 13.04 -3.02
CA ASP A 246 2.44 13.49 -3.96
C ASP A 246 2.98 14.52 -4.95
N CYS A 247 3.75 15.48 -4.48
CA CYS A 247 4.40 16.47 -5.35
C CYS A 247 5.38 15.81 -6.33
N PHE A 248 6.18 14.86 -5.89
CA PHE A 248 7.10 14.11 -6.73
C PHE A 248 6.37 13.25 -7.77
N SER A 249 5.22 12.70 -7.43
CA SER A 249 4.37 11.99 -8.41
C SER A 249 3.83 12.95 -9.48
N GLY A 250 3.52 14.21 -9.11
CA GLY A 250 3.16 15.26 -10.04
C GLY A 250 4.32 15.66 -10.98
N ILE A 251 5.54 15.78 -10.45
CA ILE A 251 6.74 16.02 -11.27
C ILE A 251 6.93 14.88 -12.28
N TRP A 252 6.81 13.63 -11.85
CA TRP A 252 6.87 12.49 -12.76
C TRP A 252 5.86 12.60 -13.89
N ALA A 253 4.60 12.87 -13.57
CA ALA A 253 3.53 12.96 -14.56
C ALA A 253 3.81 14.05 -15.61
N LYS A 254 4.30 15.21 -15.17
CA LYS A 254 4.74 16.31 -16.05
C LYS A 254 5.88 15.89 -16.96
N GLU A 255 6.96 15.35 -16.41
CA GLU A 255 8.16 14.98 -17.16
C GLU A 255 7.90 13.82 -18.14
N ALA A 256 7.14 12.81 -17.72
CA ALA A 256 6.74 11.70 -18.55
C ALA A 256 5.82 12.15 -19.68
N ASN A 257 4.88 13.06 -19.40
CA ASN A 257 4.02 13.63 -20.44
C ASN A 257 4.80 14.46 -21.46
N ALA A 258 5.74 15.28 -21.00
CA ALA A 258 6.59 16.07 -21.88
C ALA A 258 7.46 15.19 -22.79
N ARG A 259 7.92 14.04 -22.30
CA ARG A 259 8.78 13.11 -23.04
C ARG A 259 8.00 12.19 -23.98
N ALA A 260 6.89 11.61 -23.55
CA ALA A 260 6.21 10.50 -24.21
C ALA A 260 4.72 10.74 -24.48
N ASN A 261 4.17 11.91 -24.09
CA ASN A 261 2.76 12.27 -24.23
C ASN A 261 1.83 11.19 -23.65
N ILE A 262 2.08 10.86 -22.38
CA ILE A 262 1.39 9.76 -21.68
C ILE A 262 -0.03 10.12 -21.25
N LEU A 263 -0.34 11.41 -21.07
CA LEU A 263 -1.64 11.85 -20.56
C LEU A 263 -2.69 11.92 -21.67
N GLU A 264 -3.87 11.44 -21.35
CA GLU A 264 -5.08 11.50 -22.17
C GLU A 264 -6.15 12.35 -21.45
N GLU A 265 -7.24 12.64 -22.14
CA GLU A 265 -8.36 13.36 -21.54
C GLU A 265 -8.96 12.57 -20.38
N GLY A 266 -9.11 13.20 -19.22
CA GLY A 266 -9.61 12.58 -17.99
C GLY A 266 -8.53 12.07 -17.02
N ASP A 267 -7.31 11.83 -17.48
CA ASP A 267 -6.23 11.28 -16.64
C ASP A 267 -5.90 12.17 -15.44
N MET A 268 -5.91 13.48 -15.65
CA MET A 268 -5.67 14.44 -14.56
C MET A 268 -6.72 14.33 -13.46
N GLU A 269 -7.98 14.17 -13.85
CA GLU A 269 -9.10 13.96 -12.93
C GLU A 269 -8.95 12.64 -12.18
N GLU A 270 -8.51 11.59 -12.85
CA GLU A 270 -8.24 10.29 -12.22
C GLU A 270 -7.15 10.41 -11.14
N GLY A 271 -6.00 11.04 -11.46
CA GLY A 271 -4.91 11.26 -10.51
C GLY A 271 -5.34 12.11 -9.31
N LEU A 272 -6.07 13.20 -9.57
CA LEU A 272 -6.61 14.06 -8.50
C LEU A 272 -7.63 13.34 -7.62
N ASN A 273 -8.48 12.51 -8.23
CA ASN A 273 -9.44 11.68 -7.50
C ASN A 273 -8.72 10.61 -6.67
N ALA A 274 -7.67 9.99 -7.19
CA ALA A 274 -6.87 9.03 -6.45
C ALA A 274 -6.22 9.69 -5.22
N ALA A 275 -5.53 10.81 -5.40
CA ALA A 275 -4.93 11.58 -4.31
C ALA A 275 -5.96 11.95 -3.24
N ALA A 276 -7.13 12.45 -3.66
CA ALA A 276 -8.20 12.79 -2.74
C ALA A 276 -8.83 11.58 -2.04
N ALA A 277 -8.95 10.43 -2.71
CA ALA A 277 -9.62 9.25 -2.18
C ALA A 277 -8.87 8.57 -1.03
N ILE A 278 -7.55 8.74 -1.00
CA ILE A 278 -6.67 8.19 0.03
C ILE A 278 -6.21 9.23 1.06
N GLY A 279 -6.84 10.41 1.08
CA GLY A 279 -6.67 11.39 2.16
C GLY A 279 -7.28 10.90 3.47
N ASP A 280 -6.60 11.19 4.58
CA ASP A 280 -7.00 10.71 5.92
C ASP A 280 -8.40 11.17 6.32
N ASP A 281 -8.80 12.37 5.93
CA ASP A 281 -10.15 12.91 6.17
C ASP A 281 -11.25 12.04 5.54
N ARG A 282 -11.04 11.55 4.31
CA ARG A 282 -11.99 10.67 3.62
C ARG A 282 -11.94 9.25 4.18
N LEU A 283 -10.74 8.72 4.43
CA LEU A 283 -10.56 7.37 4.97
C LEU A 283 -11.16 7.27 6.38
N GLN A 284 -10.90 8.23 7.26
CA GLN A 284 -11.45 8.25 8.61
C GLN A 284 -12.97 8.44 8.61
N LYS A 285 -13.50 9.36 7.80
CA LYS A 285 -14.94 9.56 7.70
C LYS A 285 -15.66 8.29 7.21
N ARG A 286 -15.04 7.53 6.30
CA ARG A 286 -15.61 6.27 5.78
C ARG A 286 -15.55 5.15 6.80
N SER A 287 -14.45 5.02 7.56
CA SER A 287 -14.23 3.91 8.50
C SER A 287 -14.88 4.12 9.87
N GLN A 288 -14.88 5.35 10.39
CA GLN A 288 -15.32 5.67 11.76
C GLN A 288 -16.40 6.76 11.83
N GLY A 289 -16.75 7.42 10.71
CA GLY A 289 -17.82 8.41 10.64
C GLY A 289 -17.42 9.83 11.03
N TYR A 290 -16.24 10.06 11.58
CA TYR A 290 -15.72 11.37 11.99
C TYR A 290 -14.23 11.50 11.64
N VAL A 291 -13.70 12.73 11.72
CA VAL A 291 -12.32 13.07 11.35
C VAL A 291 -11.57 13.55 12.57
N VAL A 292 -10.33 13.10 12.73
CA VAL A 292 -9.40 13.46 13.80
C VAL A 292 -8.09 13.97 13.16
N PRO A 293 -7.96 15.27 12.88
CA PRO A 293 -6.83 15.81 12.14
C PRO A 293 -5.46 15.54 12.79
N GLU A 294 -5.40 15.50 14.12
CA GLU A 294 -4.17 15.24 14.88
C GLU A 294 -3.61 13.83 14.67
N SER A 295 -4.46 12.91 14.20
CA SER A 295 -4.06 11.54 13.87
C SER A 295 -3.74 11.34 12.39
N PHE A 296 -3.75 12.38 11.57
CA PHE A 296 -3.41 12.27 10.16
C PHE A 296 -1.94 11.87 10.00
N THR A 297 -1.71 10.91 9.13
CA THR A 297 -0.37 10.46 8.75
C THR A 297 -0.11 10.62 7.27
N HIS A 298 -1.16 10.77 6.44
CA HIS A 298 -1.05 10.97 4.99
C HIS A 298 -1.50 12.36 4.53
N GLY A 299 -2.16 13.13 5.42
CA GLY A 299 -2.71 14.42 5.10
C GLY A 299 -4.14 14.38 4.58
N SER A 300 -4.77 15.56 4.48
CA SER A 300 -6.13 15.68 3.97
C SER A 300 -6.19 15.52 2.46
N SER A 301 -7.38 15.17 1.96
CA SER A 301 -7.66 15.09 0.52
C SER A 301 -7.29 16.38 -0.22
N GLU A 302 -7.56 17.55 0.39
CA GLU A 302 -7.24 18.83 -0.19
C GLU A 302 -5.73 19.07 -0.29
N GLN A 303 -4.99 18.74 0.77
CA GLN A 303 -3.53 18.86 0.80
C GLN A 303 -2.89 17.96 -0.26
N ARG A 304 -3.28 16.71 -0.35
CA ARG A 304 -2.76 15.75 -1.32
C ARG A 304 -2.99 16.20 -2.77
N VAL A 305 -4.19 16.64 -3.09
CA VAL A 305 -4.54 17.20 -4.40
C VAL A 305 -3.71 18.46 -4.70
N ARG A 306 -3.55 19.35 -3.72
CA ARG A 306 -2.74 20.56 -3.85
C ARG A 306 -1.30 20.23 -4.21
N TRP A 307 -0.66 19.34 -3.48
CA TRP A 307 0.74 19.03 -3.69
C TRP A 307 0.99 18.22 -4.96
N PHE A 308 0.10 17.33 -5.36
CA PHE A 308 0.17 16.71 -6.69
C PHE A 308 0.12 17.76 -7.81
N LYS A 309 -0.83 18.73 -7.74
CA LYS A 309 -0.89 19.86 -8.69
C LYS A 309 0.36 20.72 -8.65
N THR A 310 0.92 20.98 -7.47
CA THR A 310 2.18 21.71 -7.32
C THR A 310 3.29 20.99 -8.09
N GLY A 311 3.40 19.69 -7.97
CA GLY A 311 4.36 18.88 -8.73
C GLY A 311 4.17 18.97 -10.25
N MET A 312 2.92 18.93 -10.72
CA MET A 312 2.60 19.10 -12.14
C MET A 312 3.02 20.47 -12.70
N GLN A 313 3.10 21.48 -11.86
CA GLN A 313 3.49 22.84 -12.23
C GLN A 313 4.94 23.17 -11.89
N ALA A 314 5.60 22.30 -11.13
CA ALA A 314 6.94 22.49 -10.62
C ALA A 314 7.97 22.73 -11.73
N GLN A 315 8.90 23.63 -11.51
CA GLN A 315 10.05 23.85 -12.40
C GLN A 315 11.29 23.11 -11.90
N SER A 316 11.29 22.77 -10.62
CA SER A 316 12.36 22.02 -9.98
C SER A 316 11.82 21.21 -8.80
N ILE A 317 12.60 20.22 -8.34
CA ILE A 317 12.26 19.43 -7.14
C ILE A 317 12.15 20.30 -5.87
N ARG A 318 12.73 21.50 -5.86
CA ARG A 318 12.67 22.43 -4.73
C ARG A 318 11.28 22.99 -4.50
N ASP A 319 10.45 23.02 -5.55
CA ASP A 319 9.06 23.47 -5.47
C ASP A 319 8.21 22.50 -4.63
N CYS A 320 8.73 21.27 -4.39
CA CYS A 320 8.14 20.27 -3.52
C CYS A 320 8.66 20.32 -2.06
N ASP A 321 9.16 21.46 -1.60
CA ASP A 321 9.60 21.59 -0.21
C ASP A 321 8.42 21.77 0.75
N THR A 322 7.89 20.65 1.24
CA THR A 322 6.80 20.60 2.22
C THR A 322 7.28 20.88 3.65
N PHE A 323 8.60 20.93 3.87
CA PHE A 323 9.16 21.04 5.22
C PHE A 323 9.39 22.50 5.66
N SER A 324 9.52 23.44 4.71
CA SER A 324 9.77 24.85 4.97
C SER A 324 8.54 25.72 4.85
N THR A 325 7.36 25.17 4.55
CA THR A 325 6.10 25.92 4.42
C THR A 325 5.13 25.61 5.54
N ASP A 326 4.36 26.62 5.97
CA ASP A 326 3.24 26.45 6.89
C ASP A 326 1.91 26.19 6.16
N ASN A 327 1.86 26.41 4.85
CA ASN A 327 0.68 26.18 4.02
C ASN A 327 0.81 24.84 3.27
N LEU A 328 0.41 23.78 3.94
CA LEU A 328 0.38 22.42 3.38
C LEU A 328 -0.84 22.18 2.51
#